data_4d2d6aa3e5c66678e17d2e282eab91a4
#
_entry.id   4d2d6aa3e5c66678e17d2e282eab91a4
#
_cell.length_a   1.000
_cell.length_b   1.000
_cell.length_c   1.000
_cell.angle_alpha   90.00
_cell.angle_beta   90.00
_cell.angle_gamma   90.00
#
_symmetry.space_group_name_H-M   'P 1'
#
loop_
_entity.id
_entity.type
_entity.pdbx_description
1 polymer ?
#
loop_
_entity_poly.entity_id
_entity_poly.type
_entity_poly.pdbx_seq_one_letter_code
_entity_poly.pdbx_strand_id
1 'polypeptide(L)'
;MTASVLKPEISVRQRIAAKTPGGLRKAVRLALNYGHRLHMWINILAQLRPADSQSRRTLWRSALSALFTSLRNLDEYRKPLPLGDMVLEVPGIGRFSVRADTDDLLHLMPAREEKVRETVERCVGPGSVFIDGGANIGFYSILAARRAGPGGQVVAFEMMPDTAAMLRQNIAVNGATAIEVVERALSDQSGSRVCATVEPGQHGQASIVKDAANGRQTIEVETITLDEALAGYGPIDLIKLDLEGAEFAALEGALSVLARTRCVVFESNEREERIVELLAGSGFVVKHLEGCDFVAERLVG
;
A
#
# COMPACT_ATOMS: atom_id res chain seq x y z
N MET A 1 -31.05 -12.08 34.10
CA MET A 1 -30.74 -12.84 32.87
C MET A 1 -29.30 -12.55 32.53
N THR A 2 -28.42 -13.50 32.85
CA THR A 2 -26.96 -13.38 32.74
C THR A 2 -26.55 -13.65 31.28
N ALA A 3 -25.97 -12.65 30.61
CA ALA A 3 -25.40 -12.80 29.28
C ALA A 3 -24.16 -13.71 29.36
N SER A 4 -24.24 -14.85 28.71
CA SER A 4 -23.13 -15.78 28.52
C SER A 4 -22.09 -15.14 27.59
N VAL A 5 -20.93 -14.76 28.12
CA VAL A 5 -19.77 -14.33 27.38
C VAL A 5 -19.23 -15.56 26.64
N LEU A 6 -19.44 -15.61 25.33
CA LEU A 6 -18.82 -16.59 24.43
C LEU A 6 -17.30 -16.40 24.48
N LYS A 7 -16.57 -17.37 25.02
CA LYS A 7 -15.11 -17.41 24.95
C LYS A 7 -14.70 -17.53 23.47
N PRO A 8 -13.71 -16.74 23.00
CA PRO A 8 -13.26 -16.84 21.64
C PRO A 8 -12.77 -18.26 21.32
N GLU A 9 -13.26 -18.84 20.24
CA GLU A 9 -12.81 -20.16 19.79
C GLU A 9 -11.32 -20.10 19.45
N ILE A 10 -10.54 -20.85 20.24
CA ILE A 10 -9.10 -21.00 20.00
C ILE A 10 -8.93 -21.65 18.63
N SER A 11 -8.27 -20.98 17.71
CA SER A 11 -8.03 -21.45 16.34
C SER A 11 -7.33 -22.82 16.35
N VAL A 12 -7.56 -23.63 15.33
CA VAL A 12 -6.92 -24.96 15.16
C VAL A 12 -5.39 -24.85 15.28
N ARG A 13 -4.79 -23.74 14.80
CA ARG A 13 -3.37 -23.44 14.96
C ARG A 13 -2.95 -23.30 16.43
N GLN A 14 -3.74 -22.65 17.25
CA GLN A 14 -3.45 -22.49 18.70
C GLN A 14 -3.60 -23.80 19.46
N ARG A 15 -4.53 -24.68 19.06
CA ARG A 15 -4.71 -26.02 19.67
C ARG A 15 -3.56 -26.97 19.35
N ILE A 16 -3.04 -26.93 18.11
CA ILE A 16 -1.86 -27.72 17.71
C ILE A 16 -0.61 -27.20 18.43
N ALA A 17 -0.45 -25.88 18.54
CA ALA A 17 0.66 -25.27 19.26
C ALA A 17 0.70 -25.65 20.75
N ALA A 18 -0.44 -25.80 21.42
CA ALA A 18 -0.49 -26.12 22.86
C ALA A 18 -0.02 -27.55 23.21
N LYS A 19 -0.10 -28.51 22.28
CA LYS A 19 0.22 -29.94 22.53
C LYS A 19 1.59 -30.40 22.01
N THR A 20 2.36 -29.53 21.35
CA THR A 20 3.62 -29.90 20.69
C THR A 20 4.83 -29.61 21.59
N PRO A 21 5.80 -30.52 21.77
CA PRO A 21 7.04 -30.26 22.52
C PRO A 21 7.79 -29.05 22.00
N GLY A 22 8.43 -28.24 22.88
CA GLY A 22 9.04 -26.95 22.53
C GLY A 22 10.03 -26.99 21.36
N GLY A 23 10.86 -28.04 21.30
CA GLY A 23 11.80 -28.24 20.18
C GLY A 23 11.11 -28.49 18.83
N LEU A 24 10.02 -29.28 18.84
CA LEU A 24 9.25 -29.57 17.63
C LEU A 24 8.47 -28.33 17.15
N ARG A 25 7.96 -27.51 18.08
CA ARG A 25 7.32 -26.21 17.73
C ARG A 25 8.31 -25.29 17.04
N LYS A 26 9.54 -25.21 17.55
CA LYS A 26 10.61 -24.42 16.91
C LYS A 26 10.88 -24.90 15.49
N ALA A 27 11.09 -26.19 15.31
CA ALA A 27 11.36 -26.79 13.99
C ALA A 27 10.21 -26.56 13.01
N VAL A 28 8.95 -26.76 13.43
CA VAL A 28 7.78 -26.49 12.59
C VAL A 28 7.67 -25.01 12.21
N ARG A 29 7.87 -24.09 13.15
CA ARG A 29 7.87 -22.64 12.86
C ARG A 29 8.96 -22.26 11.85
N LEU A 30 10.16 -22.83 12.01
CA LEU A 30 11.29 -22.62 11.10
C LEU A 30 10.97 -23.13 9.69
N ALA A 31 10.41 -24.33 9.58
CA ALA A 31 10.02 -24.91 8.30
C ALA A 31 8.91 -24.07 7.60
N LEU A 32 7.92 -23.61 8.36
CA LEU A 32 6.86 -22.75 7.84
C LEU A 32 7.39 -21.41 7.38
N ASN A 33 8.28 -20.77 8.16
CA ASN A 33 8.91 -19.49 7.79
C ASN A 33 9.76 -19.63 6.52
N TYR A 34 10.53 -20.71 6.43
CA TYR A 34 11.33 -20.99 5.23
C TYR A 34 10.44 -21.23 4.00
N GLY A 35 9.40 -22.08 4.16
CA GLY A 35 8.42 -22.36 3.10
C GLY A 35 7.71 -21.08 2.62
N HIS A 36 7.33 -20.18 3.54
CA HIS A 36 6.71 -18.90 3.20
C HIS A 36 7.68 -18.01 2.41
N ARG A 37 8.96 -17.89 2.82
CA ARG A 37 9.97 -17.13 2.08
C ARG A 37 10.23 -17.67 0.69
N LEU A 38 10.34 -19.00 0.57
CA LEU A 38 10.49 -19.67 -0.73
C LEU A 38 9.29 -19.36 -1.64
N HIS A 39 8.08 -19.51 -1.12
CA HIS A 39 6.86 -19.20 -1.85
C HIS A 39 6.82 -17.73 -2.31
N MET A 40 7.19 -16.81 -1.44
CA MET A 40 7.24 -15.38 -1.77
C MET A 40 8.23 -15.09 -2.91
N TRP A 41 9.45 -15.64 -2.88
CA TRP A 41 10.42 -15.46 -3.96
C TRP A 41 9.99 -16.14 -5.27
N ILE A 42 9.33 -17.29 -5.19
CA ILE A 42 8.73 -17.94 -6.37
C ILE A 42 7.69 -17.00 -7.00
N ASN A 43 6.82 -16.40 -6.20
CA ASN A 43 5.81 -15.45 -6.68
C ASN A 43 6.44 -14.19 -7.29
N ILE A 44 7.48 -13.62 -6.67
CA ILE A 44 8.24 -12.49 -7.22
C ILE A 44 8.80 -12.85 -8.60
N LEU A 45 9.51 -13.98 -8.70
CA LEU A 45 10.13 -14.42 -9.95
C LEU A 45 9.11 -14.79 -11.03
N ALA A 46 7.89 -15.19 -10.65
CA ALA A 46 6.82 -15.54 -11.58
C ALA A 46 6.07 -14.30 -12.11
N GLN A 47 5.91 -13.26 -11.28
CA GLN A 47 5.09 -12.09 -11.58
C GLN A 47 5.89 -10.91 -12.12
N LEU A 48 7.16 -10.76 -11.70
CA LEU A 48 8.00 -9.62 -12.06
C LEU A 48 9.06 -10.02 -13.10
N ARG A 49 9.22 -9.19 -14.13
CA ARG A 49 10.20 -9.39 -15.20
C ARG A 49 11.33 -8.37 -15.11
N PRO A 50 12.61 -8.79 -15.04
CA PRO A 50 13.72 -7.84 -15.08
C PRO A 50 13.78 -7.15 -16.44
N ALA A 51 13.88 -5.82 -16.45
CA ALA A 51 13.89 -5.01 -17.67
C ALA A 51 15.18 -5.15 -18.49
N ASP A 52 16.28 -5.52 -17.84
CA ASP A 52 17.61 -5.65 -18.44
C ASP A 52 18.44 -6.77 -17.80
N SER A 53 19.64 -7.00 -18.33
CA SER A 53 20.55 -8.06 -17.85
C SER A 53 21.12 -7.78 -16.45
N GLN A 54 21.31 -6.52 -16.08
CA GLN A 54 21.77 -6.13 -14.74
C GLN A 54 20.68 -6.40 -13.70
N SER A 55 19.47 -5.92 -13.95
CA SER A 55 18.28 -6.17 -13.12
C SER A 55 18.02 -7.66 -12.95
N ARG A 56 18.20 -8.46 -14.01
CA ARG A 56 18.10 -9.93 -13.94
C ARG A 56 19.13 -10.52 -12.97
N ARG A 57 20.39 -10.10 -13.07
CA ARG A 57 21.46 -10.58 -12.17
C ARG A 57 21.18 -10.19 -10.72
N THR A 58 20.76 -8.94 -10.50
CA THR A 58 20.43 -8.44 -9.16
C THR A 58 19.25 -9.21 -8.56
N LEU A 59 18.17 -9.43 -9.31
CA LEU A 59 17.00 -10.16 -8.86
C LEU A 59 17.34 -11.60 -8.46
N TRP A 60 18.08 -12.34 -9.30
CA TRP A 60 18.49 -13.70 -8.99
C TRP A 60 19.45 -13.78 -7.81
N ARG A 61 20.41 -12.84 -7.69
CA ARG A 61 21.32 -12.77 -6.54
C ARG A 61 20.54 -12.50 -5.25
N SER A 62 19.56 -11.62 -5.29
CA SER A 62 18.68 -11.31 -4.14
C SER A 62 17.89 -12.56 -3.71
N ALA A 63 17.27 -13.27 -4.66
CA ALA A 63 16.54 -14.49 -4.38
C ALA A 63 17.43 -15.59 -3.78
N LEU A 64 18.59 -15.84 -4.37
CA LEU A 64 19.55 -16.82 -3.87
C LEU A 64 20.08 -16.44 -2.48
N SER A 65 20.49 -15.18 -2.28
CA SER A 65 20.96 -14.70 -0.98
C SER A 65 19.89 -14.87 0.10
N ALA A 66 18.63 -14.55 -0.20
CA ALA A 66 17.53 -14.71 0.74
C ALA A 66 17.33 -16.17 1.16
N LEU A 67 17.48 -17.13 0.26
CA LEU A 67 17.41 -18.56 0.57
C LEU A 67 18.53 -19.00 1.52
N PHE A 68 19.78 -18.59 1.25
CA PHE A 68 20.92 -18.93 2.11
C PHE A 68 20.87 -18.22 3.47
N THR A 69 20.54 -16.95 3.50
CA THR A 69 20.38 -16.18 4.75
C THR A 69 19.25 -16.74 5.61
N SER A 70 18.18 -17.23 4.98
CA SER A 70 17.07 -17.87 5.66
C SER A 70 17.47 -19.14 6.41
N LEU A 71 18.47 -19.87 5.94
CA LEU A 71 19.00 -21.05 6.65
C LEU A 71 19.80 -20.68 7.91
N ARG A 72 20.38 -19.47 7.97
CA ARG A 72 21.15 -18.99 9.13
C ARG A 72 20.29 -18.28 10.17
N ASN A 73 19.23 -17.58 9.75
CA ASN A 73 18.34 -16.77 10.60
C ASN A 73 16.87 -17.18 10.42
N LEU A 74 16.56 -18.40 10.80
CA LEU A 74 15.22 -18.97 10.61
C LEU A 74 14.15 -18.36 11.51
N ASP A 75 14.54 -17.73 12.63
CA ASP A 75 13.60 -17.16 13.61
C ASP A 75 13.06 -15.78 13.20
N GLU A 76 13.72 -15.06 12.30
CA GLU A 76 13.29 -13.76 11.83
C GLU A 76 12.54 -13.85 10.49
N TYR A 77 11.31 -13.35 10.47
CA TYR A 77 10.62 -13.06 9.21
C TYR A 77 11.29 -11.84 8.57
N ARG A 78 11.90 -12.04 7.41
CA ARG A 78 12.47 -10.93 6.64
C ARG A 78 11.70 -10.74 5.35
N LYS A 79 11.32 -9.50 5.08
CA LYS A 79 10.78 -9.09 3.78
C LYS A 79 11.80 -9.40 2.67
N PRO A 80 11.38 -9.61 1.42
CA PRO A 80 12.28 -9.83 0.29
C PRO A 80 12.98 -8.52 -0.08
N LEU A 81 14.12 -8.25 0.53
CA LEU A 81 14.90 -7.04 0.25
C LEU A 81 15.83 -7.27 -0.95
N PRO A 82 15.84 -6.37 -1.93
CA PRO A 82 16.80 -6.40 -3.04
C PRO A 82 18.23 -6.14 -2.57
N LEU A 83 19.22 -6.84 -3.14
CA LEU A 83 20.65 -6.60 -2.87
C LEU A 83 21.24 -5.43 -3.67
N GLY A 84 20.48 -4.78 -4.49
CA GLY A 84 20.88 -3.65 -5.32
C GLY A 84 19.71 -3.11 -6.11
N ASP A 85 19.88 -1.89 -6.63
CA ASP A 85 18.90 -1.26 -7.48
C ASP A 85 18.65 -2.07 -8.75
N MET A 86 17.41 -2.09 -9.19
CA MET A 86 17.02 -2.77 -10.42
C MET A 86 15.75 -2.14 -11.02
N VAL A 87 15.52 -2.42 -12.29
CA VAL A 87 14.28 -2.06 -12.98
C VAL A 87 13.50 -3.33 -13.31
N LEU A 88 12.25 -3.37 -12.86
CA LEU A 88 11.35 -4.50 -13.07
C LEU A 88 10.13 -4.07 -13.88
N GLU A 89 9.66 -4.95 -14.72
CA GLU A 89 8.40 -4.81 -15.44
C GLU A 89 7.33 -5.66 -14.72
N VAL A 90 6.22 -5.03 -14.40
CA VAL A 90 4.99 -5.69 -14.01
C VAL A 90 4.13 -5.84 -15.26
N PRO A 91 3.92 -7.08 -15.77
CA PRO A 91 3.20 -7.31 -17.02
C PRO A 91 1.81 -6.67 -17.01
N GLY A 92 1.51 -5.90 -18.05
CA GLY A 92 0.22 -5.21 -18.17
C GLY A 92 0.10 -3.89 -17.41
N ILE A 93 1.06 -3.55 -16.52
CA ILE A 93 1.00 -2.34 -15.70
C ILE A 93 2.11 -1.35 -16.11
N GLY A 94 3.39 -1.72 -15.95
CA GLY A 94 4.47 -0.80 -16.27
C GLY A 94 5.85 -1.26 -15.81
N ARG A 95 6.82 -0.36 -15.92
CA ARG A 95 8.19 -0.54 -15.46
C ARG A 95 8.43 0.27 -14.19
N PHE A 96 9.15 -0.34 -13.25
CA PHE A 96 9.39 0.26 -11.94
C PHE A 96 10.86 0.11 -11.56
N SER A 97 11.46 1.21 -11.14
CA SER A 97 12.71 1.22 -10.42
C SER A 97 12.47 0.75 -8.98
N VAL A 98 13.35 -0.11 -8.51
CA VAL A 98 13.29 -0.75 -7.18
C VAL A 98 14.61 -0.46 -6.49
N ARG A 99 14.55 0.05 -5.27
CA ARG A 99 15.72 0.42 -4.46
C ARG A 99 16.30 -0.78 -3.72
N ALA A 100 17.60 -0.77 -3.54
CA ALA A 100 18.30 -1.72 -2.67
C ALA A 100 17.81 -1.61 -1.21
N ASP A 101 17.79 -2.72 -0.51
CA ASP A 101 17.47 -2.83 0.91
C ASP A 101 16.11 -2.23 1.33
N THR A 102 15.14 -2.16 0.38
CA THR A 102 13.77 -1.68 0.62
C THR A 102 12.73 -2.76 0.39
N ASP A 103 11.51 -2.50 0.83
CA ASP A 103 10.35 -3.38 0.59
C ASP A 103 9.61 -3.11 -0.73
N ASP A 104 10.20 -2.31 -1.62
CA ASP A 104 9.63 -1.95 -2.93
C ASP A 104 9.14 -3.17 -3.74
N LEU A 105 9.85 -4.32 -3.65
CA LEU A 105 9.43 -5.55 -4.33
C LEU A 105 8.04 -6.05 -3.93
N LEU A 106 7.66 -5.87 -2.66
CA LEU A 106 6.33 -6.28 -2.18
C LEU A 106 5.23 -5.41 -2.76
N HIS A 107 5.50 -4.10 -2.90
CA HIS A 107 4.54 -3.13 -3.43
C HIS A 107 4.32 -3.28 -4.95
N LEU A 108 5.15 -4.06 -5.65
CA LEU A 108 4.99 -4.36 -7.07
C LEU A 108 4.26 -5.68 -7.37
N MET A 109 3.88 -6.44 -6.34
CA MET A 109 3.24 -7.74 -6.55
C MET A 109 1.74 -7.60 -6.79
N PRO A 110 1.22 -7.87 -8.02
CA PRO A 110 -0.20 -7.71 -8.35
C PRO A 110 -1.12 -8.61 -7.51
N ALA A 111 -0.61 -9.75 -7.04
CA ALA A 111 -1.38 -10.70 -6.24
C ALA A 111 -1.43 -10.36 -4.74
N ARG A 112 -0.73 -9.31 -4.28
CA ARG A 112 -0.72 -8.93 -2.86
C ARG A 112 -2.07 -8.35 -2.43
N GLU A 113 -2.63 -7.49 -3.26
CA GLU A 113 -3.89 -6.76 -3.03
C GLU A 113 -4.79 -6.96 -4.27
N GLU A 114 -5.15 -8.23 -4.52
CA GLU A 114 -5.84 -8.62 -5.76
C GLU A 114 -7.20 -7.92 -5.88
N LYS A 115 -7.96 -7.84 -4.79
CA LYS A 115 -9.30 -7.21 -4.78
C LYS A 115 -9.24 -5.70 -4.93
N VAL A 116 -8.22 -5.05 -4.32
CA VAL A 116 -7.96 -3.62 -4.51
C VAL A 116 -7.63 -3.34 -5.97
N ARG A 117 -6.72 -4.12 -6.55
CA ARG A 117 -6.34 -4.01 -7.96
C ARG A 117 -7.54 -4.21 -8.90
N GLU A 118 -8.34 -5.28 -8.70
CA GLU A 118 -9.56 -5.52 -9.47
C GLU A 118 -10.54 -4.35 -9.36
N THR A 119 -10.65 -3.73 -8.17
CA THR A 119 -11.52 -2.56 -7.96
C THR A 119 -11.00 -1.34 -8.74
N VAL A 120 -9.69 -1.07 -8.71
CA VAL A 120 -9.09 -0.01 -9.54
C VAL A 120 -9.34 -0.29 -11.02
N GLU A 121 -9.10 -1.52 -11.48
CA GLU A 121 -9.34 -1.92 -12.87
C GLU A 121 -10.80 -1.80 -13.31
N ARG A 122 -11.74 -2.01 -12.40
CA ARG A 122 -13.18 -1.87 -12.65
C ARG A 122 -13.64 -0.42 -12.64
N CYS A 123 -13.11 0.38 -11.72
CA CYS A 123 -13.58 1.75 -11.49
C CYS A 123 -12.92 2.78 -12.40
N VAL A 124 -11.68 2.51 -12.86
CA VAL A 124 -10.91 3.42 -13.70
C VAL A 124 -10.97 2.97 -15.16
N GLY A 125 -11.49 3.84 -16.02
CA GLY A 125 -11.57 3.66 -17.47
C GLY A 125 -11.15 4.93 -18.22
N PRO A 126 -11.28 4.96 -19.55
CA PRO A 126 -10.88 6.13 -20.36
C PRO A 126 -11.51 7.43 -19.86
N GLY A 127 -10.67 8.45 -19.62
CA GLY A 127 -11.08 9.76 -19.13
C GLY A 127 -11.33 9.86 -17.63
N SER A 128 -11.14 8.78 -16.86
CA SER A 128 -11.36 8.78 -15.40
C SER A 128 -10.39 9.68 -14.64
N VAL A 129 -10.87 10.20 -13.50
CA VAL A 129 -10.09 10.87 -12.47
C VAL A 129 -9.86 9.90 -11.31
N PHE A 130 -8.59 9.62 -11.02
CA PHE A 130 -8.15 8.75 -9.94
C PHE A 130 -7.26 9.48 -8.94
N ILE A 131 -7.53 9.28 -7.67
CA ILE A 131 -6.76 9.85 -6.55
C ILE A 131 -6.09 8.71 -5.79
N ASP A 132 -4.77 8.80 -5.63
CA ASP A 132 -3.92 7.79 -4.99
C ASP A 132 -3.29 8.40 -3.71
N GLY A 133 -3.93 8.20 -2.59
CA GLY A 133 -3.41 8.59 -1.28
C GLY A 133 -2.49 7.51 -0.72
N GLY A 134 -1.22 7.87 -0.48
CA GLY A 134 -0.16 6.92 -0.16
C GLY A 134 0.34 6.20 -1.40
N ALA A 135 0.69 6.98 -2.44
CA ALA A 135 1.03 6.43 -3.74
C ALA A 135 2.32 5.59 -3.76
N ASN A 136 3.16 5.72 -2.74
CA ASN A 136 4.42 5.01 -2.63
C ASN A 136 5.25 5.14 -3.93
N ILE A 137 5.77 4.05 -4.47
CA ILE A 137 6.53 4.06 -5.73
C ILE A 137 5.67 4.09 -6.99
N GLY A 138 4.33 4.19 -6.86
CA GLY A 138 3.39 4.50 -7.94
C GLY A 138 2.74 3.31 -8.64
N PHE A 139 2.64 2.15 -8.00
CA PHE A 139 2.01 0.98 -8.62
C PHE A 139 0.57 1.28 -9.09
N TYR A 140 -0.29 1.77 -8.20
CA TYR A 140 -1.68 2.09 -8.53
C TYR A 140 -1.81 3.34 -9.38
N SER A 141 -0.98 4.36 -9.16
CA SER A 141 -0.95 5.57 -9.99
C SER A 141 -0.67 5.25 -11.46
N ILE A 142 0.34 4.40 -11.74
CA ILE A 142 0.71 4.01 -13.11
C ILE A 142 -0.35 3.10 -13.73
N LEU A 143 -0.88 2.14 -12.97
CA LEU A 143 -2.01 1.30 -13.40
C LEU A 143 -3.20 2.18 -13.82
N ALA A 144 -3.60 3.12 -12.96
CA ALA A 144 -4.72 4.01 -13.21
C ALA A 144 -4.49 4.93 -14.41
N ALA A 145 -3.32 5.57 -14.51
CA ALA A 145 -2.98 6.43 -15.64
C ALA A 145 -3.03 5.68 -16.98
N ARG A 146 -2.54 4.43 -17.01
CA ARG A 146 -2.61 3.58 -18.20
C ARG A 146 -4.05 3.27 -18.60
N ARG A 147 -4.94 3.03 -17.64
CA ARG A 147 -6.36 2.74 -17.89
C ARG A 147 -7.15 3.97 -18.28
N ALA A 148 -6.87 5.09 -17.62
CA ALA A 148 -7.55 6.36 -17.88
C ALA A 148 -7.15 6.98 -19.23
N GLY A 149 -5.97 6.64 -19.73
CA GLY A 149 -5.50 7.12 -21.03
C GLY A 149 -5.27 8.63 -21.10
N PRO A 150 -5.06 9.19 -22.30
CA PRO A 150 -4.64 10.60 -22.45
C PRO A 150 -5.65 11.64 -21.96
N GLY A 151 -6.93 11.27 -21.82
CA GLY A 151 -7.99 12.14 -21.29
C GLY A 151 -8.22 12.01 -19.81
N GLY A 152 -7.54 11.09 -19.14
CA GLY A 152 -7.67 10.87 -17.69
C GLY A 152 -6.73 11.72 -16.87
N GLN A 153 -6.98 11.75 -15.57
CA GLN A 153 -6.15 12.49 -14.60
C GLN A 153 -5.89 11.59 -13.38
N VAL A 154 -4.66 11.63 -12.89
CA VAL A 154 -4.26 10.93 -11.66
C VAL A 154 -3.57 11.94 -10.74
N VAL A 155 -4.00 12.01 -9.49
CA VAL A 155 -3.31 12.79 -8.45
C VAL A 155 -2.79 11.85 -7.41
N ALA A 156 -1.46 11.81 -7.27
CA ALA A 156 -0.73 10.89 -6.41
C ALA A 156 -0.14 11.65 -5.21
N PHE A 157 -0.59 11.32 -4.01
CA PHE A 157 -0.09 11.89 -2.77
C PHE A 157 0.94 10.95 -2.14
N GLU A 158 2.16 11.45 -1.98
CA GLU A 158 3.23 10.74 -1.30
C GLU A 158 4.03 11.73 -0.45
N MET A 159 3.96 11.57 0.87
CA MET A 159 4.53 12.54 1.81
C MET A 159 6.05 12.42 2.00
N MET A 160 6.63 11.25 1.72
CA MET A 160 8.07 11.00 1.91
C MET A 160 8.87 11.46 0.69
N PRO A 161 9.80 12.44 0.82
CA PRO A 161 10.53 13.01 -0.31
C PRO A 161 11.28 11.96 -1.15
N ASP A 162 11.96 11.00 -0.50
CA ASP A 162 12.72 9.97 -1.20
C ASP A 162 11.81 9.01 -1.99
N THR A 163 10.63 8.71 -1.44
CA THR A 163 9.63 7.86 -2.10
C THR A 163 8.91 8.63 -3.20
N ALA A 164 8.59 9.91 -2.99
CA ALA A 164 8.05 10.79 -4.02
C ALA A 164 9.03 10.99 -5.20
N ALA A 165 10.33 11.08 -4.93
CA ALA A 165 11.35 11.11 -5.98
C ALA A 165 11.35 9.80 -6.80
N MET A 166 11.23 8.64 -6.15
CA MET A 166 11.11 7.35 -6.82
C MET A 166 9.81 7.24 -7.63
N LEU A 167 8.69 7.71 -7.09
CA LEU A 167 7.42 7.82 -7.81
C LEU A 167 7.57 8.64 -9.10
N ARG A 168 8.17 9.83 -9.03
CA ARG A 168 8.42 10.67 -10.21
C ARG A 168 9.33 9.97 -11.24
N GLN A 169 10.35 9.24 -10.79
CA GLN A 169 11.20 8.44 -11.66
C GLN A 169 10.38 7.35 -12.37
N ASN A 170 9.52 6.64 -11.66
CA ASN A 170 8.68 5.60 -12.22
C ASN A 170 7.64 6.18 -13.19
N ILE A 171 7.06 7.35 -12.90
CA ILE A 171 6.20 8.09 -13.83
C ILE A 171 6.95 8.37 -15.15
N ALA A 172 8.18 8.88 -15.05
CA ALA A 172 8.99 9.22 -16.23
C ALA A 172 9.34 7.99 -17.08
N VAL A 173 9.73 6.88 -16.44
CA VAL A 173 10.06 5.61 -17.14
C VAL A 173 8.85 5.05 -17.91
N ASN A 174 7.64 5.31 -17.43
CA ASN A 174 6.41 4.86 -18.07
C ASN A 174 5.79 5.90 -19.03
N GLY A 175 6.34 7.11 -19.12
CA GLY A 175 5.74 8.20 -19.89
C GLY A 175 4.33 8.59 -19.40
N ALA A 176 4.04 8.38 -18.13
CA ALA A 176 2.71 8.56 -17.55
C ALA A 176 2.46 10.04 -17.15
N THR A 177 2.45 10.94 -18.15
CA THR A 177 2.37 12.40 -17.96
C THR A 177 1.04 12.90 -17.38
N ALA A 178 0.02 12.05 -17.30
CA ALA A 178 -1.28 12.37 -16.67
C ALA A 178 -1.26 12.27 -15.13
N ILE A 179 -0.10 11.97 -14.52
CA ILE A 179 0.04 11.84 -13.06
C ILE A 179 0.66 13.12 -12.50
N GLU A 180 -0.08 13.79 -11.63
CA GLU A 180 0.41 14.87 -10.77
C GLU A 180 0.86 14.28 -9.43
N VAL A 181 2.06 14.67 -8.95
CA VAL A 181 2.58 14.22 -7.66
C VAL A 181 2.53 15.35 -6.64
N VAL A 182 1.78 15.15 -5.58
CA VAL A 182 1.64 16.06 -4.44
C VAL A 182 2.45 15.51 -3.26
N GLU A 183 3.56 16.19 -2.93
CA GLU A 183 4.47 15.79 -1.86
C GLU A 183 4.03 16.42 -0.53
N ARG A 184 2.89 15.95 -0.03
CA ARG A 184 2.26 16.38 1.23
C ARG A 184 1.53 15.24 1.90
N ALA A 185 1.34 15.35 3.22
CA ALA A 185 0.56 14.41 4.00
C ALA A 185 -0.94 14.76 3.93
N LEU A 186 -1.79 13.79 3.58
CA LEU A 186 -3.24 13.97 3.63
C LEU A 186 -3.72 14.03 5.09
N SER A 187 -4.58 15.01 5.40
CA SER A 187 -5.10 15.25 6.75
C SER A 187 -6.44 15.98 6.71
N ASP A 188 -7.02 16.22 7.90
CA ASP A 188 -8.22 17.04 8.12
C ASP A 188 -7.97 18.56 8.03
N GLN A 189 -6.69 18.98 8.07
CA GLN A 189 -6.30 20.39 8.00
C GLN A 189 -5.08 20.56 7.10
N SER A 190 -5.10 21.63 6.30
CA SER A 190 -3.98 22.05 5.45
C SER A 190 -3.03 22.98 6.20
N GLY A 191 -1.74 22.97 5.77
CA GLY A 191 -0.72 23.91 6.24
C GLY A 191 -0.16 23.61 7.63
N SER A 192 -0.56 22.51 8.25
CA SER A 192 0.05 22.02 9.49
C SER A 192 1.34 21.26 9.19
N ARG A 193 2.27 21.24 10.15
CA ARG A 193 3.47 20.41 10.09
C ARG A 193 3.33 19.21 11.00
N VAL A 194 3.60 18.04 10.45
CA VAL A 194 3.57 16.78 11.18
C VAL A 194 4.91 16.04 11.01
N CYS A 195 5.25 15.22 12.01
CA CYS A 195 6.45 14.39 11.92
C CYS A 195 6.08 13.05 11.28
N ALA A 196 6.73 12.72 10.19
CA ALA A 196 6.66 11.41 9.57
C ALA A 196 7.87 10.56 9.95
N THR A 197 7.67 9.27 10.18
CA THR A 197 8.75 8.30 10.46
C THR A 197 8.72 7.18 9.47
N VAL A 198 9.92 6.69 9.13
CA VAL A 198 10.13 5.48 8.33
C VAL A 198 11.04 4.54 9.11
N GLU A 199 10.69 3.26 9.16
CA GLU A 199 11.63 2.26 9.63
C GLU A 199 12.63 1.92 8.52
N PRO A 200 13.92 1.69 8.84
CA PRO A 200 14.91 1.30 7.86
C PRO A 200 14.45 0.07 7.05
N GLY A 201 14.47 0.18 5.73
CA GLY A 201 14.03 -0.87 4.81
C GLY A 201 12.52 -1.03 4.64
N GLN A 202 11.70 -0.15 5.24
CA GLN A 202 10.24 -0.15 5.15
C GLN A 202 9.72 1.20 4.62
N HIS A 203 10.19 1.58 3.45
CA HIS A 203 9.85 2.88 2.85
C HIS A 203 8.37 3.01 2.45
N GLY A 204 7.67 1.89 2.28
CA GLY A 204 6.24 1.85 2.01
C GLY A 204 5.34 2.00 3.25
N GLN A 205 5.91 2.04 4.47
CA GLN A 205 5.16 2.11 5.73
C GLN A 205 5.53 3.37 6.53
N ALA A 206 5.51 4.51 5.86
CA ALA A 206 5.70 5.79 6.53
C ALA A 206 4.44 6.19 7.27
N SER A 207 4.55 6.44 8.58
CA SER A 207 3.41 6.86 9.40
C SER A 207 3.64 8.20 10.08
N ILE A 208 2.54 8.93 10.31
CA ILE A 208 2.55 10.19 11.06
C ILE A 208 2.65 9.87 12.55
N VAL A 209 3.64 10.45 13.24
CA VAL A 209 3.81 10.31 14.69
C VAL A 209 3.65 11.64 15.39
N LYS A 210 3.04 11.61 16.58
CA LYS A 210 2.80 12.82 17.38
C LYS A 210 4.07 13.34 18.09
N ASP A 211 5.03 12.46 18.36
CA ASP A 211 6.28 12.79 19.05
C ASP A 211 7.48 12.09 18.40
N ALA A 212 8.58 12.81 18.24
CA ALA A 212 9.86 12.32 17.74
C ALA A 212 10.57 11.42 18.80
N ALA A 213 9.85 10.45 19.39
CA ALA A 213 10.38 9.60 20.44
C ALA A 213 11.05 8.35 19.86
N ASN A 214 12.15 7.95 20.45
CA ASN A 214 12.85 6.66 20.32
C ASN A 214 13.90 6.50 19.20
N GLY A 215 14.62 7.57 18.79
CA GLY A 215 15.79 7.39 17.92
C GLY A 215 15.48 7.00 16.47
N ARG A 216 14.21 7.12 16.04
CA ARG A 216 13.79 6.98 14.64
C ARG A 216 14.12 8.26 13.87
N GLN A 217 14.51 8.10 12.63
CA GLN A 217 14.66 9.24 11.73
C GLN A 217 13.27 9.81 11.43
N THR A 218 13.05 11.08 11.81
CA THR A 218 11.81 11.80 11.55
C THR A 218 12.07 12.91 10.55
N ILE A 219 11.12 13.15 9.67
CA ILE A 219 11.10 14.32 8.81
C ILE A 219 9.81 15.12 9.07
N GLU A 220 9.91 16.44 8.96
CA GLU A 220 8.73 17.28 8.96
C GLU A 220 8.12 17.31 7.56
N VAL A 221 6.82 17.08 7.49
CA VAL A 221 6.02 17.17 6.26
C VAL A 221 4.85 18.11 6.46
N GLU A 222 4.47 18.84 5.42
CA GLU A 222 3.31 19.71 5.44
C GLU A 222 2.05 18.94 5.08
N THR A 223 0.93 19.24 5.76
CA THR A 223 -0.35 18.62 5.50
C THR A 223 -1.16 19.36 4.44
N ILE A 224 -2.07 18.64 3.77
CA ILE A 224 -3.06 19.18 2.86
C ILE A 224 -4.37 18.39 2.99
N THR A 225 -5.51 19.07 2.85
CA THR A 225 -6.80 18.38 2.75
C THR A 225 -7.08 17.98 1.30
N LEU A 226 -7.84 16.89 1.10
CA LEU A 226 -8.31 16.52 -0.24
C LEU A 226 -9.20 17.62 -0.85
N ASP A 227 -10.01 18.30 -0.03
CA ASP A 227 -10.87 19.39 -0.50
C ASP A 227 -10.07 20.55 -1.10
N GLU A 228 -8.95 20.93 -0.49
CA GLU A 228 -8.06 21.97 -1.03
C GLU A 228 -7.30 21.49 -2.26
N ALA A 229 -6.66 20.33 -2.16
CA ALA A 229 -5.83 19.80 -3.24
C ALA A 229 -6.63 19.57 -4.53
N LEU A 230 -7.90 19.20 -4.42
CA LEU A 230 -8.74 18.82 -5.54
C LEU A 230 -9.83 19.86 -5.87
N ALA A 231 -9.71 21.10 -5.38
CA ALA A 231 -10.71 22.15 -5.60
C ALA A 231 -11.00 22.42 -7.09
N GLY A 232 -10.00 22.26 -7.97
CA GLY A 232 -10.13 22.46 -9.42
C GLY A 232 -10.59 21.25 -10.22
N TYR A 233 -10.77 20.09 -9.58
CA TYR A 233 -11.13 18.84 -10.26
C TYR A 233 -12.65 18.66 -10.33
N GLY A 234 -13.11 18.00 -11.41
CA GLY A 234 -14.52 17.61 -11.60
C GLY A 234 -14.92 16.37 -10.78
N PRO A 235 -15.87 15.57 -11.30
CA PRO A 235 -16.23 14.30 -10.68
C PRO A 235 -15.03 13.36 -10.58
N ILE A 236 -14.96 12.61 -9.47
CA ILE A 236 -13.88 11.67 -9.17
C ILE A 236 -14.42 10.25 -9.26
N ASP A 237 -13.78 9.41 -10.05
CA ASP A 237 -14.18 8.02 -10.24
C ASP A 237 -13.77 7.14 -9.08
N LEU A 238 -12.53 7.30 -8.59
CA LEU A 238 -12.01 6.49 -7.51
C LEU A 238 -10.98 7.27 -6.68
N ILE A 239 -11.13 7.18 -5.37
CA ILE A 239 -10.10 7.54 -4.38
C ILE A 239 -9.58 6.25 -3.75
N LYS A 240 -8.26 6.02 -3.74
CA LYS A 240 -7.59 5.00 -2.92
C LYS A 240 -6.88 5.72 -1.77
N LEU A 241 -7.05 5.21 -0.55
CA LEU A 241 -6.35 5.68 0.65
C LEU A 241 -5.66 4.50 1.35
N ASP A 242 -4.35 4.59 1.44
CA ASP A 242 -3.48 3.65 2.12
C ASP A 242 -2.40 4.49 2.83
N LEU A 243 -2.78 5.01 4.01
CA LEU A 243 -2.08 6.11 4.69
C LEU A 243 -1.51 5.69 6.05
N GLU A 244 -1.46 4.36 6.29
CA GLU A 244 -0.90 3.78 7.51
C GLU A 244 -1.51 4.41 8.80
N GLY A 245 -2.84 4.58 8.79
CA GLY A 245 -3.65 5.04 9.93
C GLY A 245 -4.11 6.50 9.87
N ALA A 246 -3.84 7.24 8.79
CA ALA A 246 -4.32 8.61 8.60
C ALA A 246 -5.59 8.70 7.73
N GLU A 247 -6.19 7.57 7.32
CA GLU A 247 -7.33 7.49 6.40
C GLU A 247 -8.54 8.27 6.92
N PHE A 248 -8.82 8.15 8.23
CA PHE A 248 -9.94 8.87 8.84
C PHE A 248 -9.75 10.39 8.75
N ALA A 249 -8.57 10.91 9.09
CA ALA A 249 -8.28 12.34 9.02
C ALA A 249 -8.32 12.84 7.55
N ALA A 250 -7.80 12.06 6.61
CA ALA A 250 -7.87 12.38 5.19
C ALA A 250 -9.33 12.48 4.69
N LEU A 251 -10.22 11.59 5.17
CA LEU A 251 -11.64 11.62 4.82
C LEU A 251 -12.39 12.77 5.51
N GLU A 252 -12.02 13.16 6.73
CA GLU A 252 -12.55 14.39 7.38
C GLU A 252 -12.20 15.64 6.56
N GLY A 253 -11.01 15.68 5.92
CA GLY A 253 -10.57 16.75 5.02
C GLY A 253 -11.08 16.62 3.57
N ALA A 254 -12.09 15.77 3.30
CA ALA A 254 -12.54 15.43 1.95
C ALA A 254 -14.05 15.61 1.73
N LEU A 255 -14.77 16.30 2.59
CA LEU A 255 -16.23 16.30 2.59
C LEU A 255 -16.84 16.81 1.26
N SER A 256 -16.25 17.88 0.68
CA SER A 256 -16.67 18.41 -0.62
C SER A 256 -16.25 17.50 -1.77
N VAL A 257 -15.10 16.88 -1.68
CA VAL A 257 -14.59 15.90 -2.66
C VAL A 257 -15.44 14.64 -2.63
N LEU A 258 -15.77 14.12 -1.45
CA LEU A 258 -16.65 12.97 -1.30
C LEU A 258 -18.01 13.19 -1.96
N ALA A 259 -18.57 14.39 -1.92
CA ALA A 259 -19.87 14.68 -2.54
C ALA A 259 -19.91 14.41 -4.06
N ARG A 260 -18.76 14.47 -4.74
CA ARG A 260 -18.60 14.23 -6.19
C ARG A 260 -17.75 12.99 -6.52
N THR A 261 -17.50 12.13 -5.53
CA THR A 261 -16.73 10.87 -5.68
C THR A 261 -17.68 9.70 -5.86
N ARG A 262 -17.36 8.80 -6.78
CA ARG A 262 -18.16 7.60 -7.07
C ARG A 262 -17.77 6.42 -6.20
N CYS A 263 -16.46 6.20 -5.98
CA CYS A 263 -15.93 5.06 -5.24
C CYS A 263 -14.74 5.47 -4.38
N VAL A 264 -14.63 4.86 -3.19
CA VAL A 264 -13.47 4.99 -2.30
C VAL A 264 -12.98 3.59 -1.93
N VAL A 265 -11.69 3.33 -2.06
CA VAL A 265 -11.00 2.15 -1.50
C VAL A 265 -10.09 2.65 -0.40
N PHE A 266 -10.12 2.00 0.76
CA PHE A 266 -9.30 2.41 1.89
C PHE A 266 -8.83 1.21 2.71
N GLU A 267 -7.62 1.31 3.28
CA GLU A 267 -7.13 0.40 4.30
C GLU A 267 -7.60 0.88 5.69
N SER A 268 -7.98 -0.03 6.58
CA SER A 268 -8.26 0.31 7.97
C SER A 268 -7.89 -0.83 8.90
N ASN A 269 -6.88 -0.60 9.73
CA ASN A 269 -6.48 -1.48 10.83
C ASN A 269 -7.09 -1.04 12.16
N GLU A 270 -7.42 0.26 12.26
CA GLU A 270 -8.00 0.91 13.43
C GLU A 270 -9.07 1.91 12.97
N ARG A 271 -10.07 2.21 13.81
CA ARG A 271 -11.13 3.20 13.53
C ARG A 271 -12.06 2.88 12.36
N GLU A 272 -12.13 1.63 11.93
CA GLU A 272 -13.04 1.18 10.86
C GLU A 272 -14.46 1.73 11.05
N GLU A 273 -15.03 1.60 12.26
CA GLU A 273 -16.39 2.06 12.57
C GLU A 273 -16.59 3.55 12.25
N ARG A 274 -15.63 4.43 12.59
CA ARG A 274 -15.72 5.88 12.33
C ARG A 274 -15.63 6.20 10.84
N ILE A 275 -14.80 5.49 10.09
CA ILE A 275 -14.68 5.64 8.64
C ILE A 275 -15.99 5.20 7.97
N VAL A 276 -16.54 4.07 8.39
CA VAL A 276 -17.82 3.55 7.87
C VAL A 276 -18.96 4.53 8.15
N GLU A 277 -19.06 5.09 9.35
CA GLU A 277 -20.07 6.09 9.71
C GLU A 277 -19.94 7.36 8.86
N LEU A 278 -18.72 7.90 8.68
CA LEU A 278 -18.49 9.09 7.86
C LEU A 278 -18.88 8.86 6.40
N LEU A 279 -18.46 7.72 5.82
CA LEU A 279 -18.77 7.39 4.43
C LEU A 279 -20.25 7.09 4.22
N ALA A 280 -20.91 6.41 5.17
CA ALA A 280 -22.35 6.19 5.12
C ALA A 280 -23.12 7.52 5.20
N GLY A 281 -22.72 8.42 6.10
CA GLY A 281 -23.27 9.78 6.17
C GLY A 281 -23.06 10.61 4.90
N SER A 282 -22.03 10.28 4.12
CA SER A 282 -21.71 10.88 2.81
C SER A 282 -22.40 10.18 1.63
N GLY A 283 -23.27 9.18 1.87
CA GLY A 283 -24.06 8.49 0.84
C GLY A 283 -23.36 7.30 0.18
N PHE A 284 -22.40 6.68 0.86
CA PHE A 284 -21.74 5.46 0.39
C PHE A 284 -22.25 4.22 1.12
N VAL A 285 -22.17 3.08 0.44
CA VAL A 285 -22.31 1.74 1.03
C VAL A 285 -20.93 1.12 1.12
N VAL A 286 -20.50 0.79 2.33
CA VAL A 286 -19.17 0.22 2.61
C VAL A 286 -19.25 -1.31 2.63
N LYS A 287 -18.28 -1.97 2.01
CA LYS A 287 -18.10 -3.42 1.97
C LYS A 287 -16.64 -3.77 2.24
N HIS A 288 -16.41 -4.83 2.98
CA HIS A 288 -15.09 -5.42 3.13
C HIS A 288 -14.64 -6.06 1.81
N LEU A 289 -13.37 -5.87 1.42
CA LEU A 289 -12.75 -6.49 0.25
C LEU A 289 -11.91 -7.71 0.67
N GLU A 290 -10.73 -7.44 1.24
CA GLU A 290 -9.78 -8.47 1.70
C GLU A 290 -8.88 -7.87 2.78
N GLY A 291 -8.33 -8.71 3.67
CA GLY A 291 -7.41 -8.24 4.71
C GLY A 291 -7.98 -7.11 5.55
N CYS A 292 -7.37 -5.94 5.44
CA CYS A 292 -7.80 -4.68 6.07
C CYS A 292 -8.38 -3.69 5.05
N ASP A 293 -8.63 -4.13 3.80
CA ASP A 293 -9.13 -3.28 2.73
C ASP A 293 -10.65 -3.29 2.62
N PHE A 294 -11.21 -2.12 2.36
CA PHE A 294 -12.63 -1.86 2.21
C PHE A 294 -12.91 -1.08 0.93
N VAL A 295 -14.11 -1.24 0.40
CA VAL A 295 -14.63 -0.41 -0.69
C VAL A 295 -15.93 0.26 -0.26
N ALA A 296 -16.04 1.54 -0.56
CA ALA A 296 -17.25 2.33 -0.41
C ALA A 296 -17.73 2.79 -1.80
N GLU A 297 -18.95 2.42 -2.16
CA GLU A 297 -19.55 2.77 -3.45
C GLU A 297 -20.76 3.64 -3.21
N ARG A 298 -20.88 4.75 -3.98
CA ARG A 298 -22.05 5.62 -3.93
C ARG A 298 -23.25 4.89 -4.51
N LEU A 299 -24.38 4.93 -3.81
CA LEU A 299 -25.63 4.45 -4.35
C LEU A 299 -25.98 5.29 -5.59
N VAL A 300 -26.07 4.64 -6.74
CA VAL A 300 -26.60 5.24 -7.96
C VAL A 300 -28.11 5.38 -7.74
N GLY A 301 -28.57 6.62 -7.59
CA GLY A 301 -30.00 6.95 -7.51
C GLY A 301 -30.67 6.84 -8.87
#